data_1812c5a568441f445b8c6cc0eeaf8a84
#
_entry.id   1812c5a568441f445b8c6cc0eeaf8a84
#
_cell.length_a   1.000
_cell.length_b   1.000
_cell.length_c   1.000
_cell.angle_alpha   90.00
_cell.angle_beta   90.00
_cell.angle_gamma   90.00
#
_symmetry.space_group_name_H-M   'P 1'
#
loop_
_entity.id
_entity.type
_entity.pdbx_description
1 polymer ?
#
loop_
_entity_poly.entity_id
_entity_poly.type
_entity_poly.pdbx_seq_one_letter_code
_entity_poly.pdbx_strand_id
1 'polypeptide(L)'
;MLLKYILAYNWHMPATKILPKKLRPFFWDYPFARLSITKDRDLIIRRLLSSGSWDAVCWMRRQIGDQTLREWMIAHKGRGLTPRQLRFWGVVYDLPARQINSWVRAAQNGVWGNR
;
A
#
# COMPACT_ATOMS: atom_id res chain seq x y z
N MET A 1 20.53 -17.31 5.25
CA MET A 1 19.86 -16.82 4.94
C MET A 1 19.68 -16.35 4.62
N LEU A 2 19.94 -16.53 4.36
CA LEU A 2 19.45 -16.03 3.83
C LEU A 2 19.13 -15.32 3.71
N LEU A 3 19.30 -15.39 3.77
CA LEU A 3 18.76 -14.60 3.53
C LEU A 3 19.12 -13.83 3.40
N LYS A 4 19.64 -14.01 3.54
CA LYS A 4 19.70 -13.22 3.32
C LYS A 4 19.77 -12.88 2.57
N TYR A 5 19.96 -13.47 2.17
CA TYR A 5 19.66 -13.04 1.35
C TYR A 5 19.18 -12.76 0.84
N ILE A 6 19.47 -13.26 0.76
CA ILE A 6 18.78 -12.82 0.25
C ILE A 6 18.74 -12.13 0.38
N LEU A 7 19.19 -12.16 0.71
CA LEU A 7 18.87 -11.29 0.63
C LEU A 7 19.19 -10.66 0.27
N ALA A 8 19.88 -10.95 0.11
CA ALA A 8 19.74 -10.37 -0.45
C ALA A 8 19.68 -10.14 -1.23
N TYR A 9 19.91 -10.50 -1.67
CA TYR A 9 19.46 -10.22 -2.57
C TYR A 9 18.97 -9.63 -2.80
N ASN A 10 19.00 -9.51 -2.90
CA ASN A 10 18.54 -8.63 -3.16
C ASN A 10 18.96 -7.85 -2.73
N TRP A 11 19.69 -7.52 -2.64
CA TRP A 11 19.89 -6.60 -2.34
C TRP A 11 20.35 -5.63 -2.82
N HIS A 12 20.49 -5.20 -3.14
CA HIS A 12 20.71 -4.19 -3.73
C HIS A 12 19.97 -3.68 -4.51
N MET A 13 19.47 -3.95 -4.60
CA MET A 13 18.87 -3.54 -5.58
C MET A 13 18.41 -2.20 -5.58
N PRO A 14 19.11 -1.28 -5.91
CA PRO A 14 18.76 0.11 -5.94
C PRO A 14 17.72 0.41 -6.96
N ALA A 15 17.53 -0.51 -7.82
CA ALA A 15 16.48 -0.38 -8.81
C ALA A 15 15.12 -0.17 -8.20
N THR A 16 14.96 -0.56 -6.93
CA THR A 16 13.69 -0.42 -6.26
C THR A 16 13.25 1.01 -6.03
N LYS A 17 14.16 1.97 -6.22
CA LYS A 17 13.80 3.37 -6.05
C LYS A 17 12.95 3.88 -7.21
N ILE A 18 13.04 3.23 -8.36
CA ILE A 18 12.31 3.66 -9.55
C ILE A 18 11.13 2.73 -9.75
N LEU A 19 9.96 3.31 -9.99
CA LEU A 19 8.77 2.50 -10.17
C LEU A 19 8.72 1.88 -11.56
N PRO A 20 8.26 0.61 -11.65
CA PRO A 20 8.11 -0.03 -12.95
C PRO A 20 7.09 0.72 -13.82
N LYS A 21 7.31 0.67 -15.12
CA LYS A 21 6.42 1.36 -16.06
C LYS A 21 4.98 0.88 -15.94
N LYS A 22 4.76 -0.35 -15.55
CA LYS A 22 3.40 -0.90 -15.43
C LYS A 22 2.58 -0.17 -14.39
N LEU A 23 3.20 0.58 -13.51
CA LEU A 23 2.50 1.35 -12.49
C LEU A 23 2.08 2.73 -12.97
N ARG A 24 2.58 3.16 -14.12
CA ARG A 24 2.30 4.51 -14.62
C ARG A 24 0.81 4.87 -14.64
N PRO A 25 -0.10 4.00 -15.08
CA PRO A 25 -1.51 4.38 -15.13
C PRO A 25 -2.11 4.79 -13.79
N PHE A 26 -1.53 4.32 -12.69
CA PHE A 26 -2.05 4.63 -11.36
C PHE A 26 -1.56 5.96 -10.82
N PHE A 27 -0.66 6.63 -11.54
CA PHE A 27 -0.08 7.90 -11.13
C PHE A 27 -0.17 8.93 -12.25
N TRP A 28 -1.28 8.92 -12.96
CA TRP A 28 -1.48 9.76 -14.13
C TRP A 28 -1.38 11.26 -13.81
N ASP A 29 -1.64 11.64 -12.58
CA ASP A 29 -1.64 13.02 -12.14
C ASP A 29 -0.31 13.47 -11.52
N TYR A 30 0.72 12.64 -11.62
CA TYR A 30 2.04 12.93 -11.08
C TYR A 30 3.14 12.75 -12.12
N PRO A 31 4.26 13.45 -11.98
CA PRO A 31 5.40 13.20 -12.84
C PRO A 31 6.02 11.86 -12.50
N PHE A 32 5.52 10.82 -13.16
CA PHE A 32 5.84 9.44 -12.81
C PHE A 32 7.34 9.16 -12.71
N ALA A 33 8.13 9.74 -13.61
CA ALA A 33 9.57 9.48 -13.63
C ALA A 33 10.27 9.97 -12.37
N ARG A 34 9.66 10.88 -11.65
CA ARG A 34 10.24 11.44 -10.42
C ARG A 34 9.78 10.74 -9.17
N LEU A 35 8.85 9.83 -9.28
CA LEU A 35 8.36 9.13 -8.10
C LEU A 35 9.39 8.14 -7.60
N SER A 36 9.55 8.08 -6.29
CA SER A 36 10.51 7.21 -5.65
C SER A 36 9.82 6.45 -4.54
N ILE A 37 10.08 5.15 -4.44
CA ILE A 37 9.44 4.34 -3.42
C ILE A 37 9.86 4.74 -2.01
N THR A 38 11.02 5.36 -1.87
CA THR A 38 11.46 5.81 -0.55
C THR A 38 10.91 7.18 -0.19
N LYS A 39 10.95 8.11 -1.15
CA LYS A 39 10.51 9.47 -0.88
C LYS A 39 9.00 9.63 -0.89
N ASP A 40 8.33 8.93 -1.81
CA ASP A 40 6.91 9.09 -2.02
C ASP A 40 6.11 7.89 -1.51
N ARG A 41 6.63 7.22 -0.50
CA ARG A 41 6.06 5.96 -0.04
C ARG A 41 4.59 6.06 0.35
N ASP A 42 4.22 7.09 1.10
CA ASP A 42 2.83 7.23 1.55
C ASP A 42 1.88 7.38 0.37
N LEU A 43 2.27 8.18 -0.60
CA LEU A 43 1.46 8.36 -1.80
C LEU A 43 1.31 7.05 -2.56
N ILE A 44 2.42 6.33 -2.72
CA ILE A 44 2.42 5.10 -3.48
C ILE A 44 1.55 4.04 -2.81
N ILE A 45 1.69 3.88 -1.49
CA ILE A 45 0.89 2.92 -0.76
C ILE A 45 -0.59 3.26 -0.88
N ARG A 46 -0.94 4.51 -0.62
CA ARG A 46 -2.34 4.92 -0.66
C ARG A 46 -2.94 4.72 -2.03
N ARG A 47 -2.22 5.14 -3.06
CA ARG A 47 -2.74 5.05 -4.42
C ARG A 47 -2.91 3.61 -4.87
N LEU A 48 -1.94 2.75 -4.59
CA LEU A 48 -2.02 1.37 -5.04
C LEU A 48 -3.03 0.55 -4.23
N LEU A 49 -3.18 0.82 -2.94
CA LEU A 49 -4.20 0.12 -2.16
C LEU A 49 -5.61 0.49 -2.59
N SER A 50 -5.82 1.74 -2.97
CA SER A 50 -7.16 2.20 -3.33
C SER A 50 -7.50 1.96 -4.80
N SER A 51 -6.52 1.99 -5.69
CA SER A 51 -6.79 1.98 -7.13
C SER A 51 -5.92 1.01 -7.92
N GLY A 52 -4.91 0.41 -7.32
CA GLY A 52 -3.99 -0.42 -8.07
C GLY A 52 -4.59 -1.76 -8.46
N SER A 53 -4.07 -2.33 -9.55
CA SER A 53 -4.41 -3.68 -9.91
C SER A 53 -3.79 -4.65 -8.90
N TRP A 54 -4.29 -5.89 -8.89
CA TRP A 54 -3.71 -6.89 -7.99
C TRP A 54 -2.21 -7.09 -8.26
N ASP A 55 -1.82 -7.05 -9.53
CA ASP A 55 -0.41 -7.18 -9.86
C ASP A 55 0.42 -6.04 -9.28
N ALA A 56 -0.11 -4.80 -9.35
CA ALA A 56 0.57 -3.65 -8.78
C ALA A 56 0.66 -3.76 -7.26
N VAL A 57 -0.40 -4.21 -6.63
CA VAL A 57 -0.42 -4.41 -5.18
C VAL A 57 0.59 -5.47 -4.78
N CYS A 58 0.67 -6.57 -5.52
CA CYS A 58 1.65 -7.61 -5.22
C CYS A 58 3.08 -7.10 -5.36
N TRP A 59 3.32 -6.28 -6.37
CA TRP A 59 4.63 -5.64 -6.52
C TRP A 59 4.96 -4.81 -5.26
N MET A 60 4.00 -4.02 -4.83
CA MET A 60 4.19 -3.17 -3.66
C MET A 60 4.47 -4.00 -2.41
N ARG A 61 3.74 -5.09 -2.23
CA ARG A 61 3.93 -5.97 -1.08
C ARG A 61 5.34 -6.55 -1.07
N ARG A 62 5.86 -6.90 -2.24
CA ARG A 62 7.22 -7.44 -2.33
C ARG A 62 8.27 -6.37 -2.03
N GLN A 63 8.03 -5.14 -2.48
CA GLN A 63 9.02 -4.07 -2.32
C GLN A 63 9.02 -3.48 -0.92
N ILE A 64 7.86 -3.28 -0.34
CA ILE A 64 7.74 -2.60 0.95
C ILE A 64 7.67 -3.60 2.10
N GLY A 65 7.01 -4.73 1.87
CA GLY A 65 6.86 -5.75 2.90
C GLY A 65 5.51 -5.64 3.60
N ASP A 66 4.95 -6.80 3.91
CA ASP A 66 3.62 -6.84 4.51
C ASP A 66 3.58 -6.25 5.92
N GLN A 67 4.65 -6.41 6.68
CA GLN A 67 4.68 -5.84 8.02
C GLN A 67 4.61 -4.32 7.98
N THR A 68 5.37 -3.71 7.08
CA THR A 68 5.37 -2.26 6.94
C THR A 68 4.01 -1.77 6.43
N LEU A 69 3.41 -2.50 5.50
CA LEU A 69 2.09 -2.12 4.99
C LEU A 69 1.02 -2.24 6.07
N ARG A 70 1.10 -3.28 6.89
CA ARG A 70 0.18 -3.44 8.01
C ARG A 70 0.30 -2.27 8.98
N GLU A 71 1.52 -1.90 9.33
CA GLU A 71 1.77 -0.78 10.22
C GLU A 71 1.29 0.54 9.62
N TRP A 72 1.51 0.70 8.31
CA TRP A 72 1.04 1.89 7.62
C TRP A 72 -0.48 2.00 7.68
N MET A 73 -1.16 0.89 7.43
CA MET A 73 -2.62 0.87 7.46
C MET A 73 -3.16 1.22 8.84
N ILE A 74 -2.54 0.68 9.89
CA ILE A 74 -2.94 1.00 11.26
C ILE A 74 -2.72 2.47 11.56
N ALA A 75 -1.56 3.00 11.17
CA ALA A 75 -1.23 4.40 11.44
C ALA A 75 -2.20 5.35 10.75
N HIS A 76 -2.69 4.99 9.57
CA HIS A 76 -3.60 5.84 8.80
C HIS A 76 -5.06 5.44 8.97
N LYS A 77 -5.35 4.43 9.80
CA LYS A 77 -6.70 3.97 10.12
C LYS A 77 -7.50 3.62 8.87
N GLY A 78 -6.83 3.11 7.85
CA GLY A 78 -7.48 2.72 6.60
C GLY A 78 -8.07 3.87 5.82
N ARG A 79 -7.66 5.08 6.11
CA ARG A 79 -8.21 6.28 5.46
C ARG A 79 -8.04 6.19 3.95
N GLY A 80 -9.11 6.49 3.23
CA GLY A 80 -9.08 6.47 1.77
C GLY A 80 -9.50 5.16 1.14
N LEU A 81 -9.69 4.12 1.93
CA LEU A 81 -10.13 2.82 1.42
C LEU A 81 -11.63 2.66 1.57
N THR A 82 -12.22 1.91 0.65
CA THR A 82 -13.65 1.60 0.73
C THR A 82 -13.90 0.55 1.81
N PRO A 83 -15.16 0.43 2.29
CA PRO A 83 -15.47 -0.63 3.25
C PRO A 83 -15.06 -2.01 2.76
N ARG A 84 -15.25 -2.31 1.47
CA ARG A 84 -14.85 -3.60 0.93
C ARG A 84 -13.34 -3.80 1.01
N GLN A 85 -12.58 -2.78 0.67
CA GLN A 85 -11.12 -2.84 0.75
C GLN A 85 -10.66 -2.99 2.19
N LEU A 86 -11.28 -2.28 3.11
CA LEU A 86 -10.93 -2.37 4.52
C LEU A 86 -11.15 -3.79 5.04
N ARG A 87 -12.26 -4.42 4.68
CA ARG A 87 -12.52 -5.79 5.13
C ARG A 87 -11.54 -6.76 4.51
N PHE A 88 -11.22 -6.58 3.23
CA PHE A 88 -10.26 -7.44 2.56
C PHE A 88 -8.89 -7.37 3.26
N TRP A 89 -8.38 -6.16 3.44
CA TRP A 89 -7.06 -5.99 4.04
C TRP A 89 -7.06 -6.37 5.52
N GLY A 90 -8.19 -6.21 6.19
CA GLY A 90 -8.32 -6.66 7.55
C GLY A 90 -8.09 -8.15 7.68
N VAL A 91 -8.58 -8.92 6.70
CA VAL A 91 -8.35 -10.37 6.69
C VAL A 91 -6.89 -10.67 6.35
N VAL A 92 -6.39 -10.03 5.30
CA VAL A 92 -5.02 -10.29 4.84
C VAL A 92 -3.98 -10.00 5.94
N TYR A 93 -4.18 -8.91 6.67
CA TYR A 93 -3.22 -8.49 7.69
C TYR A 93 -3.64 -8.84 9.10
N ASP A 94 -4.67 -9.65 9.25
CA ASP A 94 -5.13 -10.14 10.56
C ASP A 94 -5.36 -8.99 11.54
N LEU A 95 -6.11 -8.00 11.11
CA LEU A 95 -6.44 -6.87 11.97
C LEU A 95 -7.69 -7.19 12.78
N PRO A 96 -7.76 -6.69 14.03
CA PRO A 96 -8.92 -6.98 14.89
C PRO A 96 -10.23 -6.52 14.25
N ALA A 97 -11.26 -7.35 14.35
CA ALA A 97 -12.55 -7.04 13.76
C ALA A 97 -13.12 -5.73 14.30
N ARG A 98 -12.91 -5.47 15.58
CA ARG A 98 -13.41 -4.23 16.19
C ARG A 98 -12.79 -3.00 15.50
N GLN A 99 -11.50 -3.09 15.24
CA GLN A 99 -10.79 -1.98 14.60
C GLN A 99 -11.28 -1.78 13.17
N ILE A 100 -11.42 -2.87 12.43
CA ILE A 100 -11.90 -2.80 11.05
C ILE A 100 -13.32 -2.26 11.01
N ASN A 101 -14.18 -2.71 11.91
CA ASN A 101 -15.56 -2.22 11.96
C ASN A 101 -15.62 -0.73 12.23
N SER A 102 -14.72 -0.24 13.08
CA SER A 102 -14.65 1.19 13.36
C SER A 102 -14.28 1.99 12.12
N TRP A 103 -13.28 1.51 11.38
CA TRP A 103 -12.84 2.17 10.15
C TRP A 103 -13.92 2.11 9.07
N VAL A 104 -14.62 0.99 8.98
CA VAL A 104 -15.71 0.84 8.01
C VAL A 104 -16.82 1.84 8.31
N ARG A 105 -17.17 1.98 9.58
CA ARG A 105 -18.20 2.96 9.95
C ARG A 105 -17.77 4.38 9.58
N ALA A 106 -16.52 4.72 9.84
CA ALA A 106 -16.02 6.05 9.48
C ALA A 106 -16.09 6.28 7.98
N ALA A 107 -15.75 5.27 7.18
CA ALA A 107 -15.81 5.37 5.74
C ALA A 107 -17.25 5.52 5.25
N GLN A 108 -18.16 4.73 5.83
CA GLN A 108 -19.57 4.77 5.44
C GLN A 108 -20.24 6.10 5.80
N ASN A 109 -19.79 6.70 6.90
CA ASN A 109 -20.34 7.98 7.34
C ASN A 109 -19.69 9.16 6.65
N GLY A 110 -18.83 8.93 5.68
CA GLY A 110 -18.20 9.99 4.93
C GLY A 110 -17.12 10.75 5.70
N VAL A 111 -16.64 10.18 6.80
CA VAL A 111 -15.67 10.88 7.62
C VAL A 111 -14.39 11.17 6.84
N TRP A 112 -13.92 10.22 6.05
CA TRP A 112 -12.76 10.47 5.20
C TRP A 112 -12.96 10.06 3.76
N GLY A 113 -14.09 9.59 3.37
CA GLY A 113 -14.31 9.18 2.01
C GLY A 113 -15.05 10.23 1.20
N ASN A 114 -15.65 11.15 1.85
CA ASN A 114 -16.53 12.10 1.21
C ASN A 114 -15.76 13.36 0.80
N ARG A 115 -15.13 13.33 -0.35
CA ARG A 115 -14.32 14.47 -0.78
C ARG A 115 -14.62 14.88 -2.17
#